data_1374f4513e17a481fc7ac6795c968393
#
_entry.id   1374f4513e17a481fc7ac6795c968393
#
_cell.length_a   1.000
_cell.length_b   1.000
_cell.length_c   1.000
_cell.angle_alpha   90.00
_cell.angle_beta   90.00
_cell.angle_gamma   90.00
#
_symmetry.space_group_name_H-M   'P 1'
#
loop_
_entity.id
_entity.type
_entity.pdbx_description
1 polymer ?
#
loop_
_entity_poly.entity_id
_entity_poly.type
_entity_poly.pdbx_seq_one_letter_code
_entity_poly.pdbx_strand_id
1 'polypeptide(L)'
;MALYEIKEEKERVILVGVSTRENDDTEDSLDELKDLVKTAGAEAVGRVIQKRELVHPGTYVGKGKIEEIRELLWELDATGIVCDDELSPAQMNNLTDILDVKVMDRTMVILDIFAGRASTSEGKIQVELAQLKYRQSQLTGAGRAMSRLGGGIGTRGPGEKKLEMDRRLIKNRIAQLNRELREVKRHRELTREQRTKNRIPVVAIVGYTNAGKSTLLNTLTGAGVLQEDQLFATLDPTTRSRKLPSGQEILLTDTVGFIRKLPHHLIDAFKSTLEEAKYADLILHVVDASNLQMDEQMYVVYETLQRLEAMDKPVVTAFNKMDRIGESLTVRDFKADRIVQVSAKTGEGLEALLQAIEEILREQKIYIERVYSYQESGKIQLIRKYGELLEEEYKEDGIHVSAYVPKDLDGRV
;
A
#
# COMPACT_ATOMS: atom_id res chain seq x y z
N MET A 1 -39.89 -5.15 -26.20
CA MET A 1 -39.53 -5.30 -24.79
C MET A 1 -38.51 -4.23 -24.48
N ALA A 2 -38.91 -3.20 -23.73
CA ALA A 2 -37.94 -2.17 -23.30
C ALA A 2 -37.06 -2.77 -22.22
N LEU A 3 -35.77 -2.86 -22.47
CA LEU A 3 -34.76 -3.15 -21.48
C LEU A 3 -34.71 -1.96 -20.50
N TYR A 4 -35.23 -2.16 -19.30
CA TYR A 4 -35.01 -1.23 -18.21
C TYR A 4 -33.51 -1.37 -17.85
N GLU A 5 -32.70 -0.37 -18.18
CA GLU A 5 -31.39 -0.18 -17.53
C GLU A 5 -31.67 0.07 -16.05
N ILE A 6 -31.36 -0.90 -15.23
CA ILE A 6 -31.30 -0.72 -13.78
C ILE A 6 -30.09 0.19 -13.56
N LYS A 7 -30.31 1.50 -13.46
CA LYS A 7 -29.30 2.40 -12.90
C LYS A 7 -29.09 1.95 -11.46
N GLU A 8 -27.93 1.37 -11.19
CA GLU A 8 -27.49 1.17 -9.81
C GLU A 8 -27.47 2.55 -9.15
N GLU A 9 -28.39 2.79 -8.23
CA GLU A 9 -28.39 4.00 -7.41
C GLU A 9 -27.15 3.94 -6.55
N LYS A 10 -26.31 4.98 -6.66
CA LYS A 10 -25.09 5.08 -5.84
C LYS A 10 -25.49 5.17 -4.36
N GLU A 11 -24.83 4.38 -3.51
CA GLU A 11 -25.00 4.51 -2.07
C GLU A 11 -24.60 5.93 -1.63
N ARG A 12 -25.46 6.57 -0.84
CA ARG A 12 -25.27 7.94 -0.32
C ARG A 12 -24.98 7.85 1.17
N VAL A 13 -23.81 8.28 1.60
CA VAL A 13 -23.38 8.06 2.98
C VAL A 13 -22.98 9.35 3.69
N ILE A 14 -23.19 9.38 5.02
CA ILE A 14 -22.71 10.42 5.90
C ILE A 14 -21.41 9.95 6.54
N LEU A 15 -20.37 10.79 6.47
CA LEU A 15 -19.10 10.53 7.13
C LEU A 15 -19.16 10.95 8.58
N VAL A 16 -18.69 10.07 9.49
CA VAL A 16 -18.73 10.31 10.93
C VAL A 16 -17.33 10.19 11.51
N GLY A 17 -16.85 11.26 12.14
CA GLY A 17 -15.55 11.32 12.80
C GLY A 17 -15.65 11.73 14.27
N VAL A 18 -14.70 11.26 15.07
CA VAL A 18 -14.55 11.67 16.47
C VAL A 18 -13.18 12.31 16.65
N SER A 19 -13.19 13.61 16.94
CA SER A 19 -11.98 14.37 17.29
C SER A 19 -11.66 14.13 18.77
N THR A 20 -10.53 13.46 19.03
CA THR A 20 -10.05 13.18 20.37
C THR A 20 -8.79 13.95 20.61
N ARG A 21 -8.72 15.11 21.10
CA ARG A 21 -7.53 15.89 21.53
C ARG A 21 -6.24 15.87 20.72
N GLU A 22 -5.48 16.89 20.88
CA GLU A 22 -4.04 17.16 20.68
C GLU A 22 -3.51 17.31 19.25
N ASN A 23 -3.99 16.58 18.24
CA ASN A 23 -3.78 16.91 16.84
C ASN A 23 -5.11 16.65 16.13
N ASP A 24 -5.86 17.71 15.92
CA ASP A 24 -7.19 17.60 15.29
C ASP A 24 -7.06 17.48 13.78
N ASP A 25 -6.53 16.35 13.32
CA ASP A 25 -6.47 15.96 11.91
C ASP A 25 -7.77 15.28 11.41
N THR A 26 -8.85 15.36 12.22
CA THR A 26 -10.11 14.68 11.93
C THR A 26 -10.75 15.19 10.65
N GLU A 27 -10.68 16.47 10.36
CA GLU A 27 -11.22 17.03 9.12
C GLU A 27 -10.48 16.49 7.90
N ASP A 28 -9.17 16.49 7.95
CA ASP A 28 -8.31 15.94 6.90
C ASP A 28 -8.50 14.42 6.73
N SER A 29 -8.68 13.70 7.85
CA SER A 29 -9.00 12.28 7.84
C SER A 29 -10.35 11.99 7.17
N LEU A 30 -11.34 12.86 7.39
CA LEU A 30 -12.65 12.75 6.72
C LEU A 30 -12.60 13.16 5.25
N ASP A 31 -11.75 14.10 4.86
CA ASP A 31 -11.51 14.41 3.45
C ASP A 31 -10.90 13.21 2.72
N GLU A 32 -9.94 12.52 3.33
CA GLU A 32 -9.39 11.27 2.79
C GLU A 32 -10.45 10.16 2.77
N LEU A 33 -11.28 10.04 3.82
CA LEU A 33 -12.38 9.07 3.85
C LEU A 33 -13.43 9.35 2.74
N LYS A 34 -13.69 10.61 2.42
CA LYS A 34 -14.53 11.00 1.29
C LYS A 34 -13.99 10.47 -0.04
N ASP A 35 -12.67 10.58 -0.25
CA ASP A 35 -12.03 10.05 -1.45
C ASP A 35 -12.04 8.52 -1.49
N LEU A 36 -11.91 7.84 -0.33
CA LEU A 36 -12.08 6.39 -0.22
C LEU A 36 -13.50 5.97 -0.61
N VAL A 37 -14.52 6.61 -0.04
CA VAL A 37 -15.94 6.35 -0.33
C VAL A 37 -16.23 6.55 -1.81
N LYS A 38 -15.73 7.62 -2.42
CA LYS A 38 -15.84 7.88 -3.86
C LYS A 38 -15.17 6.78 -4.68
N THR A 39 -14.00 6.31 -4.26
CA THR A 39 -13.26 5.23 -4.93
C THR A 39 -14.00 3.89 -4.83
N ALA A 40 -14.71 3.65 -3.72
CA ALA A 40 -15.59 2.49 -3.54
C ALA A 40 -16.90 2.57 -4.34
N GLY A 41 -17.16 3.69 -5.03
CA GLY A 41 -18.34 3.87 -5.88
C GLY A 41 -19.55 4.52 -5.18
N ALA A 42 -19.44 4.90 -3.90
CA ALA A 42 -20.45 5.60 -3.13
C ALA A 42 -20.25 7.13 -3.15
N GLU A 43 -21.22 7.87 -2.66
CA GLU A 43 -21.19 9.33 -2.56
C GLU A 43 -21.29 9.78 -1.10
N ALA A 44 -20.33 10.59 -0.65
CA ALA A 44 -20.40 11.22 0.66
C ALA A 44 -21.22 12.50 0.57
N VAL A 45 -22.43 12.48 1.12
CA VAL A 45 -23.41 13.57 1.04
C VAL A 45 -23.42 14.49 2.26
N GLY A 46 -22.79 14.07 3.37
CA GLY A 46 -22.67 14.86 4.59
C GLY A 46 -21.49 14.42 5.44
N ARG A 47 -21.14 15.25 6.43
CA ARG A 47 -20.15 14.91 7.44
C ARG A 47 -20.60 15.35 8.83
N VAL A 48 -20.24 14.57 9.82
CA VAL A 48 -20.52 14.85 11.23
C VAL A 48 -19.26 14.62 12.04
N ILE A 49 -18.82 15.61 12.78
CA ILE A 49 -17.67 15.52 13.69
C ILE A 49 -18.14 15.73 15.12
N GLN A 50 -17.67 14.88 16.03
CA GLN A 50 -17.89 15.06 17.44
C GLN A 50 -16.55 15.24 18.17
N LYS A 51 -16.39 16.36 18.89
CA LYS A 51 -15.24 16.56 19.80
C LYS A 51 -15.51 15.86 21.11
N ARG A 52 -14.62 14.96 21.52
CA ARG A 52 -14.69 14.20 22.77
C ARG A 52 -13.29 13.90 23.30
N GLU A 53 -13.20 13.63 24.59
CA GLU A 53 -11.94 13.15 25.19
C GLU A 53 -11.64 11.71 24.80
N LEU A 54 -12.67 10.86 24.68
CA LEU A 54 -12.57 9.46 24.30
C LEU A 54 -13.76 9.07 23.41
N VAL A 55 -13.50 8.18 22.48
CA VAL A 55 -14.54 7.53 21.66
C VAL A 55 -15.57 6.84 22.56
N HIS A 56 -16.87 6.99 22.26
CA HIS A 56 -17.91 6.36 23.06
C HIS A 56 -17.85 4.82 22.89
N PRO A 57 -17.70 4.05 23.99
CA PRO A 57 -17.43 2.61 23.90
C PRO A 57 -18.57 1.80 23.30
N GLY A 58 -19.81 2.28 23.41
CA GLY A 58 -21.00 1.56 22.93
C GLY A 58 -21.49 1.98 21.54
N THR A 59 -21.27 3.23 21.14
CA THR A 59 -21.90 3.79 19.94
C THR A 59 -20.95 4.69 19.12
N TYR A 60 -19.66 4.66 19.39
CA TYR A 60 -18.64 5.51 18.72
C TYR A 60 -18.83 7.01 19.01
N VAL A 61 -20.05 7.52 18.82
CA VAL A 61 -20.47 8.90 19.14
C VAL A 61 -21.49 8.93 20.27
N GLY A 62 -21.72 10.09 20.90
CA GLY A 62 -22.69 10.25 21.98
C GLY A 62 -24.14 10.33 21.45
N LYS A 63 -25.11 10.12 22.36
CA LYS A 63 -26.55 10.07 22.03
C LYS A 63 -27.07 11.28 21.25
N GLY A 64 -26.73 12.51 21.68
CA GLY A 64 -27.16 13.72 20.95
C GLY A 64 -26.61 13.79 19.53
N LYS A 65 -25.42 13.27 19.27
CA LYS A 65 -24.83 13.21 17.94
C LYS A 65 -25.49 12.13 17.07
N ILE A 66 -26.00 11.06 17.69
CA ILE A 66 -26.77 10.02 16.98
C ILE A 66 -28.10 10.60 16.45
N GLU A 67 -28.78 11.44 17.24
CA GLU A 67 -30.01 12.12 16.80
C GLU A 67 -29.74 13.07 15.63
N GLU A 68 -28.65 13.86 15.71
CA GLU A 68 -28.21 14.72 14.60
C GLU A 68 -27.90 13.91 13.32
N ILE A 69 -27.25 12.75 13.45
CA ILE A 69 -26.99 11.84 12.32
C ILE A 69 -28.31 11.33 11.75
N ARG A 70 -29.28 10.98 12.60
CA ARG A 70 -30.61 10.51 12.16
C ARG A 70 -31.36 11.58 11.38
N GLU A 71 -31.34 12.83 11.84
CA GLU A 71 -31.95 13.96 11.14
C GLU A 71 -31.31 14.17 9.77
N LEU A 72 -29.97 14.16 9.70
CA LEU A 72 -29.22 14.30 8.46
C LEU A 72 -29.42 13.14 7.49
N LEU A 73 -29.57 11.89 7.97
CA LEU A 73 -29.88 10.73 7.13
C LEU A 73 -31.20 10.95 6.39
N TRP A 74 -32.22 11.48 7.07
CA TRP A 74 -33.51 11.76 6.48
C TRP A 74 -33.45 12.98 5.56
N GLU A 75 -32.82 14.09 5.98
CA GLU A 75 -32.74 15.35 5.23
C GLU A 75 -31.96 15.17 3.92
N LEU A 76 -30.86 14.42 3.95
CA LEU A 76 -29.98 14.20 2.80
C LEU A 76 -30.34 12.94 2.00
N ASP A 77 -31.40 12.22 2.36
CA ASP A 77 -31.76 10.94 1.75
C ASP A 77 -30.56 9.98 1.66
N ALA A 78 -29.83 9.87 2.78
CA ALA A 78 -28.65 9.05 2.85
C ALA A 78 -28.99 7.61 3.23
N THR A 79 -28.33 6.65 2.58
CA THR A 79 -28.58 5.20 2.74
C THR A 79 -27.76 4.54 3.83
N GLY A 80 -26.79 5.26 4.41
CA GLY A 80 -25.93 4.73 5.44
C GLY A 80 -24.94 5.74 6.00
N ILE A 81 -24.11 5.27 6.93
CA ILE A 81 -23.01 6.05 7.52
C ILE A 81 -21.69 5.32 7.36
N VAL A 82 -20.59 6.10 7.32
CA VAL A 82 -19.21 5.57 7.33
C VAL A 82 -18.43 6.25 8.45
N CYS A 83 -17.98 5.46 9.42
CA CYS A 83 -17.14 5.93 10.52
C CYS A 83 -15.66 5.94 10.13
N ASP A 84 -14.93 6.97 10.56
CA ASP A 84 -13.54 7.19 10.20
C ASP A 84 -12.54 6.24 10.88
N ASP A 85 -12.94 5.65 11.99
CA ASP A 85 -12.16 4.68 12.75
C ASP A 85 -12.77 3.28 12.65
N GLU A 86 -11.96 2.24 12.90
CA GLU A 86 -12.45 0.86 12.99
C GLU A 86 -13.40 0.72 14.16
N LEU A 87 -14.61 0.20 13.88
CA LEU A 87 -15.64 0.02 14.89
C LEU A 87 -15.51 -1.33 15.60
N SER A 88 -15.68 -1.32 16.94
CA SER A 88 -15.89 -2.56 17.67
C SER A 88 -17.22 -3.20 17.26
N PRO A 89 -17.37 -4.54 17.40
CA PRO A 89 -18.64 -5.22 17.10
C PRO A 89 -19.84 -4.65 17.84
N ALA A 90 -19.63 -4.17 19.07
CA ALA A 90 -20.70 -3.56 19.88
C ALA A 90 -21.12 -2.20 19.30
N GLN A 91 -20.15 -1.37 18.89
CA GLN A 91 -20.43 -0.08 18.27
C GLN A 91 -21.16 -0.25 16.94
N MET A 92 -20.70 -1.17 16.09
CA MET A 92 -21.31 -1.48 14.80
C MET A 92 -22.78 -1.89 14.96
N ASN A 93 -23.05 -2.89 15.81
CA ASN A 93 -24.39 -3.41 16.05
C ASN A 93 -25.30 -2.34 16.66
N ASN A 94 -24.85 -1.64 17.70
CA ASN A 94 -25.65 -0.63 18.37
C ASN A 94 -26.01 0.54 17.43
N LEU A 95 -25.07 0.99 16.59
CA LEU A 95 -25.35 2.03 15.59
C LEU A 95 -26.34 1.54 14.53
N THR A 96 -26.19 0.31 14.03
CA THR A 96 -27.11 -0.29 13.07
C THR A 96 -28.52 -0.41 13.67
N ASP A 97 -28.65 -0.90 14.92
CA ASP A 97 -29.93 -1.06 15.60
C ASP A 97 -30.63 0.28 15.88
N ILE A 98 -29.85 1.34 16.21
CA ILE A 98 -30.39 2.65 16.54
C ILE A 98 -30.78 3.44 15.30
N LEU A 99 -29.96 3.41 14.25
CA LEU A 99 -30.15 4.22 13.04
C LEU A 99 -30.97 3.52 11.96
N ASP A 100 -31.09 2.20 12.01
CA ASP A 100 -31.77 1.33 11.02
C ASP A 100 -31.28 1.57 9.58
N VAL A 101 -29.97 1.81 9.43
CA VAL A 101 -29.28 1.99 8.14
C VAL A 101 -28.00 1.19 8.09
N LYS A 102 -27.38 1.09 6.91
CA LYS A 102 -26.06 0.48 6.73
C LYS A 102 -25.01 1.28 7.47
N VAL A 103 -24.29 0.64 8.38
CA VAL A 103 -23.14 1.20 9.08
C VAL A 103 -21.87 0.54 8.59
N MET A 104 -20.93 1.34 8.17
CA MET A 104 -19.61 0.90 7.72
C MET A 104 -18.54 1.66 8.49
N ASP A 105 -17.34 1.13 8.48
CA ASP A 105 -16.14 1.81 8.96
C ASP A 105 -15.09 1.94 7.84
N ARG A 106 -14.04 2.70 8.11
CA ARG A 106 -12.92 2.91 7.16
C ARG A 106 -12.35 1.58 6.66
N THR A 107 -12.25 0.57 7.53
CA THR A 107 -11.73 -0.76 7.19
C THR A 107 -12.58 -1.46 6.14
N MET A 108 -13.91 -1.41 6.28
CA MET A 108 -14.81 -2.00 5.30
C MET A 108 -14.69 -1.32 3.94
N VAL A 109 -14.63 0.02 3.91
CA VAL A 109 -14.47 0.77 2.66
C VAL A 109 -13.16 0.42 1.95
N ILE A 110 -12.03 0.33 2.68
CA ILE A 110 -10.74 -0.10 2.11
C ILE A 110 -10.83 -1.53 1.55
N LEU A 111 -11.47 -2.45 2.28
CA LEU A 111 -11.65 -3.83 1.83
C LEU A 111 -12.51 -3.93 0.57
N ASP A 112 -13.53 -3.08 0.43
CA ASP A 112 -14.38 -3.04 -0.77
C ASP A 112 -13.60 -2.51 -1.98
N ILE A 113 -12.77 -1.46 -1.80
CA ILE A 113 -11.87 -0.98 -2.85
C ILE A 113 -10.92 -2.10 -3.29
N PHE A 114 -10.30 -2.81 -2.33
CA PHE A 114 -9.39 -3.89 -2.64
C PHE A 114 -10.07 -5.05 -3.35
N ALA A 115 -11.31 -5.38 -3.00
CA ALA A 115 -12.09 -6.41 -3.68
C ALA A 115 -12.33 -6.08 -5.15
N GLY A 116 -12.58 -4.81 -5.46
CA GLY A 116 -12.73 -4.33 -6.83
C GLY A 116 -11.43 -4.27 -7.64
N ARG A 117 -10.27 -4.13 -6.96
CA ARG A 117 -8.96 -3.92 -7.61
C ARG A 117 -8.12 -5.20 -7.73
N ALA A 118 -8.41 -6.24 -6.95
CA ALA A 118 -7.68 -7.50 -7.00
C ALA A 118 -7.84 -8.19 -8.35
N SER A 119 -6.81 -8.19 -9.17
CA SER A 119 -6.78 -8.83 -10.49
C SER A 119 -6.11 -10.19 -10.46
N THR A 120 -5.03 -10.33 -9.69
CA THR A 120 -4.27 -11.58 -9.58
C THR A 120 -4.94 -12.59 -8.65
N SER A 121 -4.62 -13.88 -8.85
CA SER A 121 -5.07 -14.95 -7.94
C SER A 121 -4.59 -14.72 -6.51
N GLU A 122 -3.35 -14.23 -6.33
CA GLU A 122 -2.81 -13.90 -5.02
C GLU A 122 -3.56 -12.74 -4.35
N GLY A 123 -3.75 -11.63 -5.08
CA GLY A 123 -4.50 -10.48 -4.58
C GLY A 123 -5.91 -10.87 -4.14
N LYS A 124 -6.62 -11.68 -4.93
CA LYS A 124 -7.96 -12.18 -4.58
C LYS A 124 -7.97 -13.01 -3.31
N ILE A 125 -7.00 -13.93 -3.15
CA ILE A 125 -6.86 -14.74 -1.92
C ILE A 125 -6.59 -13.84 -0.71
N GLN A 126 -5.72 -12.83 -0.85
CA GLN A 126 -5.37 -11.91 0.23
C GLN A 126 -6.58 -11.05 0.65
N VAL A 127 -7.32 -10.52 -0.30
CA VAL A 127 -8.52 -9.72 -0.04
C VAL A 127 -9.59 -10.57 0.65
N GLU A 128 -9.89 -11.77 0.12
CA GLU A 128 -10.85 -12.69 0.75
C GLU A 128 -10.42 -13.05 2.18
N LEU A 129 -9.14 -13.31 2.39
CA LEU A 129 -8.58 -13.59 3.72
C LEU A 129 -8.76 -12.42 4.68
N ALA A 130 -8.50 -11.19 4.22
CA ALA A 130 -8.68 -9.98 5.02
C ALA A 130 -10.15 -9.74 5.37
N GLN A 131 -11.06 -9.86 4.41
CA GLN A 131 -12.49 -9.75 4.62
C GLN A 131 -13.02 -10.80 5.62
N LEU A 132 -12.57 -12.04 5.52
CA LEU A 132 -12.97 -13.11 6.45
C LEU A 132 -12.42 -12.89 7.85
N LYS A 133 -11.18 -12.41 8.00
CA LYS A 133 -10.61 -12.04 9.31
C LYS A 133 -11.38 -10.89 9.94
N TYR A 134 -11.71 -9.86 9.17
CA TYR A 134 -12.53 -8.75 9.64
C TYR A 134 -13.92 -9.24 10.07
N ARG A 135 -14.62 -10.04 9.26
CA ARG A 135 -15.90 -10.64 9.64
C ARG A 135 -15.80 -11.50 10.89
N GLN A 136 -14.72 -12.26 11.04
CA GLN A 136 -14.47 -13.08 12.23
C GLN A 136 -14.35 -12.23 13.49
N SER A 137 -13.67 -11.06 13.43
CA SER A 137 -13.55 -10.14 14.56
C SER A 137 -14.93 -9.57 14.94
N GLN A 138 -15.74 -9.19 13.96
CA GLN A 138 -17.09 -8.69 14.19
C GLN A 138 -18.03 -9.74 14.82
N LEU A 139 -17.95 -10.99 14.41
CA LEU A 139 -18.73 -12.08 14.99
C LEU A 139 -18.35 -12.42 16.45
N THR A 140 -17.09 -12.16 16.87
CA THR A 140 -16.64 -12.48 18.21
C THR A 140 -17.28 -11.59 19.29
N GLY A 141 -17.69 -10.38 18.95
CA GLY A 141 -18.40 -9.46 19.85
C GLY A 141 -19.90 -9.75 19.97
N ALA A 142 -20.55 -10.19 18.90
CA ALA A 142 -21.99 -10.45 18.85
C ALA A 142 -22.44 -11.57 19.82
N GLY A 143 -21.61 -12.56 20.06
CA GLY A 143 -21.94 -13.67 20.98
C GLY A 143 -22.10 -13.27 22.46
N ARG A 144 -21.41 -12.21 22.89
CA ARG A 144 -21.52 -11.70 24.29
C ARG A 144 -22.81 -10.89 24.52
N ALA A 145 -23.32 -10.24 23.49
CA ALA A 145 -24.59 -9.51 23.56
C ALA A 145 -25.79 -10.46 23.59
N MET A 146 -25.77 -11.54 22.78
CA MET A 146 -26.82 -12.56 22.77
C MET A 146 -26.86 -13.43 24.04
N SER A 147 -25.69 -13.73 24.66
CA SER A 147 -25.65 -14.53 25.91
C SER A 147 -26.25 -13.80 27.11
N ARG A 148 -26.41 -12.48 27.09
CA ARG A 148 -27.06 -11.71 28.16
C ARG A 148 -28.58 -11.77 28.13
N LEU A 149 -29.19 -12.17 27.00
CA LEU A 149 -30.65 -12.28 26.81
C LEU A 149 -31.18 -13.70 27.04
N GLY A 150 -30.32 -14.72 27.14
CA GLY A 150 -30.69 -16.12 27.36
C GLY A 150 -30.42 -16.58 28.79
N GLY A 151 -31.34 -16.33 29.73
CA GLY A 151 -31.24 -16.80 31.11
C GLY A 151 -31.54 -18.28 31.26
N GLY A 152 -30.52 -19.15 31.13
CA GLY A 152 -30.65 -20.57 31.46
C GLY A 152 -29.31 -21.30 31.38
N ILE A 153 -28.90 -21.97 32.47
CA ILE A 153 -27.72 -22.84 32.49
C ILE A 153 -28.01 -24.04 31.57
N GLY A 154 -27.30 -24.14 30.44
CA GLY A 154 -27.29 -25.33 29.56
C GLY A 154 -28.11 -25.29 28.28
N THR A 155 -28.86 -24.22 27.94
CA THR A 155 -29.62 -24.12 26.70
C THR A 155 -28.97 -23.15 25.73
N ARG A 156 -28.19 -23.67 24.77
CA ARG A 156 -27.76 -22.91 23.58
C ARG A 156 -28.97 -22.69 22.67
N GLY A 157 -29.35 -21.43 22.49
CA GLY A 157 -30.45 -21.06 21.60
C GLY A 157 -30.14 -21.33 20.11
N PRO A 158 -31.16 -21.37 19.20
CA PRO A 158 -30.96 -21.58 17.77
C PRO A 158 -30.01 -20.56 17.13
N GLY A 159 -29.99 -19.31 17.61
CA GLY A 159 -29.10 -18.24 17.17
C GLY A 159 -27.63 -18.50 17.54
N GLU A 160 -27.35 -19.04 18.73
CA GLU A 160 -25.99 -19.39 19.14
C GLU A 160 -25.42 -20.54 18.29
N LYS A 161 -26.22 -21.54 17.94
CA LYS A 161 -25.81 -22.64 17.05
C LYS A 161 -25.48 -22.13 15.65
N LYS A 162 -26.27 -21.20 15.12
CA LYS A 162 -26.04 -20.59 13.78
C LYS A 162 -24.72 -19.79 13.81
N LEU A 163 -24.54 -18.95 14.80
CA LEU A 163 -23.32 -18.14 14.96
C LEU A 163 -22.06 -18.99 15.15
N GLU A 164 -22.17 -20.13 15.88
CA GLU A 164 -21.06 -21.06 16.04
C GLU A 164 -20.72 -21.78 14.71
N MET A 165 -21.76 -22.13 13.93
CA MET A 165 -21.59 -22.71 12.60
C MET A 165 -20.93 -21.72 11.62
N ASP A 166 -21.38 -20.47 11.59
CA ASP A 166 -20.80 -19.43 10.75
C ASP A 166 -19.32 -19.18 11.10
N ARG A 167 -19.00 -19.10 12.40
CA ARG A 167 -17.60 -19.00 12.87
C ARG A 167 -16.75 -20.17 12.41
N ARG A 168 -17.28 -21.40 12.47
CA ARG A 168 -16.58 -22.59 12.05
C ARG A 168 -16.31 -22.58 10.53
N LEU A 169 -17.30 -22.18 9.73
CA LEU A 169 -17.15 -22.04 8.29
C LEU A 169 -16.08 -21.02 7.92
N ILE A 170 -16.14 -19.83 8.53
CA ILE A 170 -15.15 -18.77 8.32
C ILE A 170 -13.75 -19.26 8.72
N LYS A 171 -13.61 -19.89 9.88
CA LYS A 171 -12.31 -20.42 10.34
C LYS A 171 -11.74 -21.48 9.39
N ASN A 172 -12.58 -22.36 8.87
CA ASN A 172 -12.16 -23.39 7.91
C ASN A 172 -11.72 -22.74 6.58
N ARG A 173 -12.45 -21.74 6.10
CA ARG A 173 -12.11 -21.02 4.87
C ARG A 173 -10.80 -20.24 5.02
N ILE A 174 -10.59 -19.56 6.16
CA ILE A 174 -9.31 -18.89 6.50
C ILE A 174 -8.15 -19.90 6.48
N ALA A 175 -8.35 -21.10 7.06
CA ALA A 175 -7.31 -22.13 7.08
C ALA A 175 -7.00 -22.66 5.67
N GLN A 176 -8.00 -22.76 4.80
CA GLN A 176 -7.84 -23.15 3.39
C GLN A 176 -7.04 -22.07 2.64
N LEU A 177 -7.48 -20.80 2.71
CA LEU A 177 -6.82 -19.68 2.02
C LEU A 177 -5.36 -19.48 2.47
N ASN A 178 -5.07 -19.69 3.76
CA ASN A 178 -3.69 -19.65 4.25
C ASN A 178 -2.81 -20.78 3.68
N ARG A 179 -3.40 -21.92 3.30
CA ARG A 179 -2.65 -22.98 2.61
C ARG A 179 -2.37 -22.59 1.17
N GLU A 180 -3.38 -22.09 0.45
CA GLU A 180 -3.24 -21.60 -0.92
C GLU A 180 -2.21 -20.47 -1.01
N LEU A 181 -2.23 -19.51 -0.07
CA LEU A 181 -1.27 -18.42 -0.02
C LEU A 181 0.17 -18.92 0.22
N ARG A 182 0.38 -19.97 1.00
CA ARG A 182 1.71 -20.57 1.20
C ARG A 182 2.28 -21.17 -0.08
N GLU A 183 1.45 -21.80 -0.90
CA GLU A 183 1.88 -22.32 -2.21
C GLU A 183 2.30 -21.18 -3.16
N VAL A 184 1.52 -20.09 -3.19
CA VAL A 184 1.85 -18.93 -4.00
C VAL A 184 3.17 -18.28 -3.53
N LYS A 185 3.37 -18.14 -2.21
CA LYS A 185 4.64 -17.63 -1.64
C LYS A 185 5.84 -18.46 -2.05
N ARG A 186 5.72 -19.78 -2.00
CA ARG A 186 6.79 -20.70 -2.41
C ARG A 186 7.19 -20.49 -3.89
N HIS A 187 6.21 -20.33 -4.78
CA HIS A 187 6.49 -20.03 -6.20
C HIS A 187 7.20 -18.70 -6.37
N ARG A 188 6.80 -17.68 -5.59
CA ARG A 188 7.45 -16.36 -5.61
C ARG A 188 8.90 -16.44 -5.13
N GLU A 189 9.19 -17.18 -4.06
CA GLU A 189 10.55 -17.39 -3.56
C GLU A 189 11.46 -18.00 -4.63
N LEU A 190 11.00 -19.03 -5.35
CA LEU A 190 11.75 -19.62 -6.47
C LEU A 190 12.04 -18.60 -7.58
N THR A 191 11.08 -17.76 -7.92
CA THR A 191 11.27 -16.70 -8.93
C THR A 191 12.26 -15.65 -8.44
N ARG A 192 12.23 -15.29 -7.15
CA ARG A 192 13.21 -14.37 -6.53
C ARG A 192 14.62 -14.94 -6.55
N GLU A 193 14.79 -16.21 -6.19
CA GLU A 193 16.10 -16.87 -6.27
C GLU A 193 16.69 -16.83 -7.69
N GLN A 194 15.85 -16.97 -8.72
CA GLN A 194 16.29 -16.84 -10.11
C GLN A 194 16.68 -15.39 -10.45
N ARG A 195 15.95 -14.39 -9.95
CA ARG A 195 16.30 -12.95 -10.11
C ARG A 195 17.62 -12.63 -9.40
N THR A 196 17.82 -13.13 -8.18
CA THR A 196 19.07 -12.96 -7.43
C THR A 196 20.25 -13.59 -8.18
N LYS A 197 20.05 -14.77 -8.81
CA LYS A 197 21.08 -15.38 -9.66
C LYS A 197 21.42 -14.54 -10.87
N ASN A 198 20.46 -13.82 -11.44
CA ASN A 198 20.67 -12.90 -12.56
C ASN A 198 21.21 -11.53 -12.13
N ARG A 199 21.26 -11.23 -10.81
CA ARG A 199 21.84 -10.01 -10.23
C ARG A 199 21.31 -8.70 -10.83
N ILE A 200 20.04 -8.68 -11.25
CA ILE A 200 19.38 -7.45 -11.70
C ILE A 200 18.85 -6.73 -10.45
N PRO A 201 19.33 -5.50 -10.17
CA PRO A 201 18.87 -4.73 -9.00
C PRO A 201 17.38 -4.45 -9.07
N VAL A 202 16.72 -4.54 -7.91
CA VAL A 202 15.29 -4.28 -7.74
C VAL A 202 15.10 -2.98 -6.97
N VAL A 203 14.36 -2.06 -7.56
CA VAL A 203 13.95 -0.79 -6.95
C VAL A 203 12.47 -0.86 -6.62
N ALA A 204 12.11 -0.83 -5.34
CA ALA A 204 10.71 -0.80 -4.91
C ALA A 204 10.20 0.63 -4.85
N ILE A 205 9.15 0.92 -5.61
CA ILE A 205 8.47 2.21 -5.58
C ILE A 205 7.44 2.19 -4.46
N VAL A 206 7.67 2.98 -3.42
CA VAL A 206 6.79 3.12 -2.27
C VAL A 206 6.30 4.55 -2.14
N GLY A 207 5.24 4.76 -1.38
CA GLY A 207 4.72 6.09 -1.11
C GLY A 207 3.24 6.06 -0.77
N TYR A 208 2.73 7.19 -0.36
CA TYR A 208 1.32 7.34 0.00
C TYR A 208 0.38 7.06 -1.18
N THR A 209 -0.89 6.74 -0.92
CA THR A 209 -1.89 6.60 -2.00
C THR A 209 -1.97 7.90 -2.78
N ASN A 210 -2.16 7.79 -4.09
CA ASN A 210 -2.24 8.94 -5.01
C ASN A 210 -0.99 9.85 -5.07
N ALA A 211 0.17 9.43 -4.55
CA ALA A 211 1.43 10.18 -4.70
C ALA A 211 2.00 10.17 -6.14
N GLY A 212 1.43 9.34 -7.01
CA GLY A 212 1.82 9.25 -8.43
C GLY A 212 2.79 8.12 -8.76
N LYS A 213 2.87 7.06 -7.93
CA LYS A 213 3.76 5.90 -8.12
C LYS A 213 3.57 5.20 -9.47
N SER A 214 2.35 4.83 -9.80
CA SER A 214 2.02 4.13 -11.05
C SER A 214 2.22 5.02 -12.27
N THR A 215 1.98 6.33 -12.13
CA THR A 215 2.30 7.32 -13.16
C THR A 215 3.80 7.38 -13.40
N LEU A 216 4.58 7.45 -12.31
CA LEU A 216 6.05 7.47 -12.39
C LEU A 216 6.58 6.21 -13.05
N LEU A 217 6.11 5.02 -12.66
CA LEU A 217 6.49 3.76 -13.29
C LEU A 217 6.18 3.77 -14.80
N ASN A 218 4.98 4.22 -15.20
CA ASN A 218 4.58 4.28 -16.60
C ASN A 218 5.48 5.23 -17.41
N THR A 219 5.74 6.42 -16.88
CA THR A 219 6.56 7.41 -17.57
C THR A 219 8.01 6.93 -17.70
N LEU A 220 8.55 6.28 -16.68
CA LEU A 220 9.91 5.73 -16.72
C LEU A 220 10.03 4.54 -17.68
N THR A 221 9.00 3.70 -17.82
CA THR A 221 9.12 2.42 -18.54
C THR A 221 8.33 2.35 -19.85
N GLY A 222 7.48 3.33 -20.14
CA GLY A 222 6.53 3.29 -21.27
C GLY A 222 5.44 2.21 -21.09
N ALA A 223 5.26 1.68 -19.88
CA ALA A 223 4.27 0.65 -19.59
C ALA A 223 2.87 1.27 -19.49
N GLY A 224 1.85 0.61 -20.04
CA GLY A 224 0.44 1.03 -19.93
C GLY A 224 -0.22 0.54 -18.63
N VAL A 225 0.41 0.75 -17.48
CA VAL A 225 -0.24 0.42 -16.19
C VAL A 225 -1.38 1.40 -15.94
N LEU A 226 -2.47 0.91 -15.38
CA LEU A 226 -3.66 1.71 -15.09
C LEU A 226 -3.29 2.94 -14.25
N GLN A 227 -3.54 4.12 -14.79
CA GLN A 227 -3.35 5.40 -14.12
C GLN A 227 -4.74 5.95 -13.79
N GLU A 228 -5.07 5.99 -12.53
CA GLU A 228 -6.31 6.61 -12.07
C GLU A 228 -5.97 7.62 -10.97
N ASP A 229 -6.63 8.76 -11.00
CA ASP A 229 -6.59 9.74 -9.92
C ASP A 229 -7.54 9.29 -8.80
N GLN A 230 -7.30 8.07 -8.29
CA GLN A 230 -8.07 7.38 -7.26
C GLN A 230 -7.13 6.72 -6.26
N LEU A 231 -7.61 6.60 -5.03
CA LEU A 231 -6.87 5.90 -3.98
C LEU A 231 -6.75 4.40 -4.31
N PHE A 232 -5.62 3.79 -4.00
CA PHE A 232 -5.34 2.37 -4.25
C PHE A 232 -5.53 1.93 -5.72
N ALA A 233 -5.08 2.75 -6.67
CA ALA A 233 -5.10 2.39 -8.09
C ALA A 233 -4.35 1.07 -8.38
N THR A 234 -3.26 0.80 -7.65
CA THR A 234 -2.48 -0.44 -7.72
C THR A 234 -2.63 -1.25 -6.44
N LEU A 235 -3.15 -2.47 -6.55
CA LEU A 235 -3.18 -3.46 -5.46
C LEU A 235 -2.16 -4.58 -5.69
N ASP A 236 -2.06 -5.09 -6.91
CA ASP A 236 -1.11 -6.13 -7.28
C ASP A 236 0.23 -5.50 -7.70
N PRO A 237 1.39 -5.97 -7.19
CA PRO A 237 2.68 -5.43 -7.57
C PRO A 237 2.92 -5.58 -9.07
N THR A 238 3.36 -4.51 -9.70
CA THR A 238 3.73 -4.53 -11.11
C THR A 238 5.22 -4.27 -11.25
N THR A 239 5.97 -5.22 -11.83
CA THR A 239 7.41 -5.10 -12.06
C THR A 239 7.68 -4.84 -13.54
N ARG A 240 8.54 -3.87 -13.83
CA ARG A 240 9.00 -3.51 -15.19
C ARG A 240 10.50 -3.29 -15.19
N SER A 241 11.14 -3.64 -16.31
CA SER A 241 12.55 -3.34 -16.48
C SER A 241 12.77 -1.94 -17.06
N ARG A 242 13.89 -1.34 -16.67
CA ARG A 242 14.38 -0.06 -17.19
C ARG A 242 15.90 -0.09 -17.26
N LYS A 243 16.49 0.52 -18.28
CA LYS A 243 17.93 0.75 -18.36
C LYS A 243 18.27 2.09 -17.73
N LEU A 244 19.27 2.10 -16.87
CA LEU A 244 19.90 3.30 -16.33
C LEU A 244 20.79 3.98 -17.39
N PRO A 245 21.25 5.22 -17.18
CA PRO A 245 22.09 5.95 -18.11
C PRO A 245 23.36 5.17 -18.50
N SER A 246 23.97 4.43 -17.58
CA SER A 246 25.14 3.54 -17.84
C SER A 246 24.80 2.30 -18.69
N GLY A 247 23.52 2.05 -18.97
CA GLY A 247 23.06 0.85 -19.67
C GLY A 247 22.75 -0.34 -18.73
N GLN A 248 23.01 -0.23 -17.42
CA GLN A 248 22.63 -1.25 -16.45
C GLN A 248 21.11 -1.41 -16.41
N GLU A 249 20.63 -2.66 -16.47
CA GLU A 249 19.21 -2.96 -16.32
C GLU A 249 18.83 -3.03 -14.83
N ILE A 250 17.70 -2.42 -14.50
CA ILE A 250 17.06 -2.51 -13.17
C ILE A 250 15.62 -2.94 -13.32
N LEU A 251 15.05 -3.49 -12.23
CA LEU A 251 13.63 -3.78 -12.13
C LEU A 251 12.98 -2.74 -11.20
N LEU A 252 11.98 -2.04 -11.73
CA LEU A 252 11.14 -1.11 -10.98
C LEU A 252 9.86 -1.87 -10.59
N THR A 253 9.55 -1.94 -9.31
CA THR A 253 8.34 -2.61 -8.81
C THR A 253 7.44 -1.59 -8.13
N ASP A 254 6.26 -1.33 -8.71
CA ASP A 254 5.21 -0.54 -8.08
C ASP A 254 4.55 -1.35 -6.95
N THR A 255 4.31 -0.71 -5.82
CA THR A 255 3.69 -1.34 -4.64
C THR A 255 2.35 -0.71 -4.31
N VAL A 256 1.58 -1.35 -3.45
CA VAL A 256 0.36 -0.78 -2.89
C VAL A 256 0.66 0.53 -2.18
N GLY A 257 -0.16 1.56 -2.41
CA GLY A 257 -0.04 2.83 -1.71
C GLY A 257 -0.33 2.71 -0.22
N PHE A 258 0.45 3.41 0.60
CA PHE A 258 0.18 3.52 2.03
C PHE A 258 -0.91 4.55 2.30
N ILE A 259 -1.61 4.38 3.40
CA ILE A 259 -2.67 5.28 3.86
C ILE A 259 -2.66 5.35 5.39
N ARG A 260 -3.13 6.46 5.96
CA ARG A 260 -3.30 6.57 7.41
C ARG A 260 -4.38 5.63 7.94
N LYS A 261 -4.29 5.27 9.21
CA LYS A 261 -5.25 4.38 9.88
C LYS A 261 -5.45 3.04 9.17
N LEU A 262 -4.40 2.52 8.49
CA LEU A 262 -4.45 1.20 7.88
C LEU A 262 -4.50 0.13 8.97
N PRO A 263 -5.57 -0.68 9.05
CA PRO A 263 -5.72 -1.69 10.08
C PRO A 263 -4.59 -2.74 10.07
N HIS A 264 -4.12 -3.15 11.24
CA HIS A 264 -3.02 -4.11 11.37
C HIS A 264 -3.27 -5.44 10.63
N HIS A 265 -4.51 -5.94 10.69
CA HIS A 265 -4.87 -7.18 10.00
C HIS A 265 -4.83 -7.06 8.48
N LEU A 266 -4.98 -5.84 7.92
CA LEU A 266 -4.78 -5.58 6.50
C LEU A 266 -3.29 -5.56 6.15
N ILE A 267 -2.45 -4.95 6.98
CA ILE A 267 -0.98 -5.00 6.80
C ILE A 267 -0.52 -6.45 6.73
N ASP A 268 -1.00 -7.32 7.63
CA ASP A 268 -0.67 -8.75 7.63
C ASP A 268 -1.20 -9.48 6.38
N ALA A 269 -2.39 -9.14 5.90
CA ALA A 269 -2.96 -9.74 4.71
C ALA A 269 -2.17 -9.37 3.45
N PHE A 270 -1.73 -8.10 3.35
CA PHE A 270 -0.96 -7.57 2.23
C PHE A 270 0.56 -7.62 2.45
N LYS A 271 1.01 -8.23 3.55
CA LYS A 271 2.43 -8.32 3.87
C LYS A 271 3.26 -8.83 2.69
N SER A 272 2.77 -9.83 1.96
CA SER A 272 3.49 -10.39 0.82
C SER A 272 3.62 -9.43 -0.37
N THR A 273 2.69 -8.50 -0.55
CA THR A 273 2.75 -7.44 -1.57
C THR A 273 3.69 -6.32 -1.13
N LEU A 274 3.64 -5.99 0.16
CA LEU A 274 4.50 -4.98 0.78
C LEU A 274 5.94 -5.51 1.01
N GLU A 275 6.12 -6.84 1.10
CA GLU A 275 7.44 -7.48 1.21
C GLU A 275 8.35 -7.22 0.00
N GLU A 276 7.82 -6.75 -1.14
CA GLU A 276 8.67 -6.33 -2.26
C GLU A 276 9.62 -5.19 -1.85
N ALA A 277 9.21 -4.29 -0.94
CA ALA A 277 10.09 -3.27 -0.37
C ALA A 277 11.21 -3.87 0.49
N LYS A 278 10.91 -4.94 1.26
CA LYS A 278 11.91 -5.63 2.09
C LYS A 278 13.00 -6.31 1.27
N TYR A 279 12.65 -6.83 0.10
CA TYR A 279 13.58 -7.58 -0.76
C TYR A 279 14.19 -6.74 -1.88
N ALA A 280 13.87 -5.45 -1.94
CA ALA A 280 14.48 -4.52 -2.87
C ALA A 280 15.93 -4.20 -2.48
N ASP A 281 16.72 -3.80 -3.45
CA ASP A 281 18.08 -3.28 -3.26
C ASP A 281 18.06 -1.79 -2.94
N LEU A 282 16.98 -1.08 -3.36
CA LEU A 282 16.79 0.35 -3.15
C LEU A 282 15.28 0.65 -3.02
N ILE A 283 14.94 1.57 -2.15
CA ILE A 283 13.59 2.11 -2.00
C ILE A 283 13.49 3.46 -2.72
N LEU A 284 12.55 3.57 -3.65
CA LEU A 284 12.16 4.83 -4.27
C LEU A 284 10.88 5.34 -3.59
N HIS A 285 11.03 6.28 -2.65
CA HIS A 285 9.94 6.90 -1.93
C HIS A 285 9.36 8.05 -2.76
N VAL A 286 8.14 7.89 -3.26
CA VAL A 286 7.41 8.91 -4.04
C VAL A 286 6.51 9.70 -3.12
N VAL A 287 6.69 11.02 -3.09
CA VAL A 287 5.98 11.96 -2.22
C VAL A 287 5.23 12.97 -3.08
N ASP A 288 3.97 13.23 -2.77
CA ASP A 288 3.20 14.31 -3.38
C ASP A 288 3.59 15.66 -2.77
N ALA A 289 4.47 16.40 -3.42
CA ALA A 289 4.95 17.68 -2.95
C ALA A 289 3.86 18.79 -2.97
N SER A 290 2.77 18.58 -3.68
CA SER A 290 1.64 19.51 -3.73
C SER A 290 0.65 19.36 -2.57
N ASN A 291 0.80 18.30 -1.75
CA ASN A 291 -0.08 18.04 -0.63
C ASN A 291 0.38 18.80 0.63
N LEU A 292 -0.54 19.50 1.28
CA LEU A 292 -0.25 20.25 2.51
C LEU A 292 0.17 19.37 3.68
N GLN A 293 -0.25 18.09 3.67
CA GLN A 293 0.07 17.09 4.70
C GLN A 293 1.24 16.18 4.28
N MET A 294 2.10 16.66 3.40
CA MET A 294 3.23 15.91 2.86
C MET A 294 4.09 15.26 3.97
N ASP A 295 4.43 16.00 5.01
CA ASP A 295 5.27 15.52 6.11
C ASP A 295 4.60 14.39 6.90
N GLU A 296 3.29 14.48 7.15
CA GLU A 296 2.51 13.44 7.83
C GLU A 296 2.40 12.18 6.97
N GLN A 297 2.18 12.35 5.66
CA GLN A 297 2.17 11.24 4.71
C GLN A 297 3.52 10.54 4.65
N MET A 298 4.62 11.29 4.64
CA MET A 298 5.97 10.73 4.70
C MET A 298 6.19 9.95 6.00
N TYR A 299 5.73 10.48 7.13
CA TYR A 299 5.81 9.79 8.42
C TYR A 299 5.09 8.44 8.39
N VAL A 300 3.86 8.36 7.86
CA VAL A 300 3.09 7.11 7.73
C VAL A 300 3.82 6.08 6.86
N VAL A 301 4.43 6.53 5.77
CA VAL A 301 5.23 5.66 4.89
C VAL A 301 6.42 5.07 5.64
N TYR A 302 7.20 5.90 6.33
CA TYR A 302 8.36 5.44 7.10
C TYR A 302 8.00 4.54 8.28
N GLU A 303 6.91 4.83 8.99
CA GLU A 303 6.40 3.96 10.04
C GLU A 303 6.04 2.56 9.48
N THR A 304 5.43 2.53 8.31
CA THR A 304 5.08 1.27 7.65
C THR A 304 6.32 0.51 7.17
N LEU A 305 7.31 1.20 6.58
CA LEU A 305 8.59 0.59 6.19
C LEU A 305 9.34 0.01 7.40
N GLN A 306 9.28 0.69 8.55
CA GLN A 306 9.87 0.19 9.80
C GLN A 306 9.19 -1.10 10.27
N ARG A 307 7.86 -1.17 10.21
CA ARG A 307 7.09 -2.39 10.53
C ARG A 307 7.38 -3.55 9.58
N LEU A 308 7.74 -3.24 8.34
CA LEU A 308 8.13 -4.22 7.32
C LEU A 308 9.60 -4.64 7.42
N GLU A 309 10.37 -4.06 8.36
CA GLU A 309 11.82 -4.29 8.48
C GLU A 309 12.59 -3.95 7.18
N ALA A 310 12.22 -2.85 6.52
CA ALA A 310 12.80 -2.42 5.25
C ALA A 310 13.62 -1.12 5.37
N MET A 311 13.88 -0.65 6.61
CA MET A 311 14.63 0.59 6.87
C MET A 311 16.15 0.47 6.72
N ASP A 312 16.67 -0.73 6.50
CA ASP A 312 18.08 -1.00 6.23
C ASP A 312 18.48 -0.76 4.78
N LYS A 313 17.50 -0.43 3.92
CA LYS A 313 17.73 -0.18 2.51
C LYS A 313 18.00 1.30 2.24
N PRO A 314 18.87 1.62 1.26
CA PRO A 314 19.02 3.00 0.82
C PRO A 314 17.71 3.54 0.25
N VAL A 315 17.47 4.84 0.46
CA VAL A 315 16.24 5.52 0.08
C VAL A 315 16.55 6.70 -0.85
N VAL A 316 15.91 6.70 -2.01
CA VAL A 316 15.79 7.89 -2.86
C VAL A 316 14.40 8.46 -2.69
N THR A 317 14.28 9.72 -2.27
CA THR A 317 12.97 10.39 -2.18
C THR A 317 12.75 11.26 -3.41
N ALA A 318 11.70 10.92 -4.17
CA ALA A 318 11.21 11.67 -5.32
C ALA A 318 10.01 12.52 -4.91
N PHE A 319 10.22 13.82 -4.76
CA PHE A 319 9.14 14.79 -4.56
C PHE A 319 8.45 15.04 -5.90
N ASN A 320 7.29 14.42 -6.06
CA ASN A 320 6.52 14.40 -7.29
C ASN A 320 5.47 15.51 -7.34
N LYS A 321 4.87 15.72 -8.50
CA LYS A 321 3.86 16.73 -8.81
C LYS A 321 4.38 18.18 -8.70
N MET A 322 5.67 18.38 -8.97
CA MET A 322 6.28 19.71 -9.00
C MET A 322 5.62 20.66 -10.01
N ASP A 323 5.00 20.12 -11.05
CA ASP A 323 4.18 20.87 -12.02
C ASP A 323 2.96 21.60 -11.41
N ARG A 324 2.56 21.22 -10.19
CA ARG A 324 1.47 21.88 -9.44
C ARG A 324 1.95 22.99 -8.49
N ILE A 325 3.25 23.15 -8.33
CA ILE A 325 3.86 24.09 -7.39
C ILE A 325 4.42 25.26 -8.18
N GLY A 326 3.90 26.48 -7.92
CA GLY A 326 4.26 27.69 -8.68
C GLY A 326 5.59 28.34 -8.30
N GLU A 327 6.15 28.00 -7.14
CA GLU A 327 7.42 28.53 -6.63
C GLU A 327 8.32 27.39 -6.14
N SER A 328 9.64 27.65 -6.02
CA SER A 328 10.60 26.65 -5.55
C SER A 328 10.31 26.28 -4.09
N LEU A 329 9.70 25.10 -3.88
CA LEU A 329 9.51 24.54 -2.56
C LEU A 329 10.82 23.96 -2.06
N THR A 330 11.25 24.35 -0.86
CA THR A 330 12.37 23.71 -0.19
C THR A 330 11.89 22.40 0.45
N VAL A 331 12.12 21.28 -0.24
CA VAL A 331 11.77 19.95 0.26
C VAL A 331 12.95 19.33 1.03
N ARG A 332 12.66 18.58 2.09
CA ARG A 332 13.65 17.89 2.90
C ARG A 332 13.16 16.51 3.30
N ASP A 333 14.07 15.56 3.26
CA ASP A 333 13.86 14.24 3.83
C ASP A 333 15.16 13.80 4.50
N PHE A 334 15.17 13.76 5.83
CA PHE A 334 16.37 13.43 6.62
C PHE A 334 16.67 11.92 6.67
N LYS A 335 15.77 11.09 6.15
CA LYS A 335 15.92 9.63 6.10
C LYS A 335 16.36 9.15 4.72
N ALA A 336 16.32 10.02 3.72
CA ALA A 336 16.72 9.68 2.37
C ALA A 336 18.23 9.91 2.13
N ASP A 337 18.86 9.01 1.38
CA ASP A 337 20.24 9.16 0.92
C ASP A 337 20.35 10.18 -0.21
N ARG A 338 19.30 10.29 -1.03
CA ARG A 338 19.19 11.28 -2.11
C ARG A 338 17.77 11.82 -2.20
N ILE A 339 17.66 13.08 -2.62
CA ILE A 339 16.39 13.76 -2.83
C ILE A 339 16.37 14.31 -4.24
N VAL A 340 15.26 14.08 -4.97
CA VAL A 340 15.07 14.58 -6.32
C VAL A 340 13.66 15.16 -6.46
N GLN A 341 13.54 16.30 -7.12
CA GLN A 341 12.26 16.90 -7.47
C GLN A 341 11.87 16.46 -8.88
N VAL A 342 10.64 15.97 -9.04
CA VAL A 342 10.17 15.41 -10.32
C VAL A 342 8.73 15.79 -10.61
N SER A 343 8.37 15.72 -11.88
CA SER A 343 6.97 15.63 -12.30
C SER A 343 6.80 14.39 -13.17
N ALA A 344 6.19 13.36 -12.61
CA ALA A 344 5.87 12.15 -13.37
C ALA A 344 4.95 12.41 -14.56
N LYS A 345 4.16 13.49 -14.50
CA LYS A 345 3.23 13.90 -15.56
C LYS A 345 3.93 14.55 -16.74
N THR A 346 4.88 15.45 -16.49
CA THR A 346 5.60 16.20 -17.54
C THR A 346 6.90 15.52 -17.96
N GLY A 347 7.43 14.64 -17.15
CA GLY A 347 8.74 14.00 -17.35
C GLY A 347 9.91 14.81 -16.79
N GLU A 348 9.67 15.96 -16.20
CA GLU A 348 10.71 16.81 -15.61
C GLU A 348 11.39 16.12 -14.42
N GLY A 349 12.72 16.23 -14.32
CA GLY A 349 13.52 15.66 -13.25
C GLY A 349 13.76 14.15 -13.32
N LEU A 350 13.19 13.42 -14.29
CA LEU A 350 13.31 11.96 -14.37
C LEU A 350 14.73 11.48 -14.71
N GLU A 351 15.49 12.23 -15.48
CA GLU A 351 16.90 11.90 -15.76
C GLU A 351 17.74 12.02 -14.50
N ALA A 352 17.54 13.10 -13.72
CA ALA A 352 18.21 13.29 -12.43
C ALA A 352 17.83 12.17 -11.44
N LEU A 353 16.57 11.70 -11.47
CA LEU A 353 16.12 10.58 -10.64
C LEU A 353 16.84 9.28 -11.02
N LEU A 354 16.97 8.97 -12.31
CA LEU A 354 17.69 7.77 -12.78
C LEU A 354 19.17 7.85 -12.43
N GLN A 355 19.79 9.03 -12.52
CA GLN A 355 21.19 9.23 -12.08
C GLN A 355 21.34 9.02 -10.58
N ALA A 356 20.44 9.56 -9.74
CA ALA A 356 20.48 9.36 -8.29
C ALA A 356 20.34 7.88 -7.90
N ILE A 357 19.46 7.13 -8.58
CA ILE A 357 19.34 5.68 -8.39
C ILE A 357 20.65 4.97 -8.76
N GLU A 358 21.25 5.33 -9.90
CA GLU A 358 22.49 4.74 -10.38
C GLU A 358 23.65 4.99 -9.42
N GLU A 359 23.80 6.22 -8.91
CA GLU A 359 24.84 6.58 -7.94
C GLU A 359 24.75 5.71 -6.69
N ILE A 360 23.54 5.56 -6.10
CA ILE A 360 23.37 4.73 -4.90
C ILE A 360 23.65 3.26 -5.18
N LEU A 361 23.18 2.74 -6.30
CA LEU A 361 23.47 1.35 -6.67
C LEU A 361 24.97 1.13 -6.94
N ARG A 362 25.68 2.16 -7.39
CA ARG A 362 27.14 2.13 -7.58
C ARG A 362 27.88 2.14 -6.25
N GLU A 363 27.44 2.93 -5.27
CA GLU A 363 28.02 2.98 -3.92
C GLU A 363 27.98 1.61 -3.20
N GLN A 364 27.04 0.73 -3.58
CA GLN A 364 26.96 -0.64 -3.05
C GLN A 364 27.95 -1.61 -3.70
N LYS A 365 28.59 -1.21 -4.81
CA LYS A 365 29.58 -2.00 -5.54
C LYS A 365 31.01 -1.63 -5.11
N ILE A 366 31.96 -2.50 -5.43
CA ILE A 366 33.39 -2.27 -5.24
C ILE A 366 33.97 -1.81 -6.56
N TYR A 367 34.70 -0.70 -6.53
CA TYR A 367 35.53 -0.30 -7.66
C TYR A 367 36.75 -1.22 -7.72
N ILE A 368 37.00 -1.78 -8.89
CA ILE A 368 38.18 -2.58 -9.18
C ILE A 368 38.92 -1.99 -10.38
N GLU A 369 40.27 -2.05 -10.29
CA GLU A 369 41.19 -1.78 -11.39
C GLU A 369 42.13 -2.96 -11.46
N ARG A 370 42.03 -3.77 -12.49
CA ARG A 370 42.78 -5.03 -12.63
C ARG A 370 43.28 -5.26 -14.04
N VAL A 371 44.41 -5.95 -14.15
CA VAL A 371 44.96 -6.42 -15.42
C VAL A 371 44.67 -7.93 -15.52
N TYR A 372 43.99 -8.33 -16.55
CA TYR A 372 43.67 -9.75 -16.82
C TYR A 372 44.51 -10.26 -17.98
N SER A 373 44.98 -11.49 -17.85
CA SER A 373 45.61 -12.15 -19.00
C SER A 373 44.56 -12.43 -20.09
N TYR A 374 44.97 -12.54 -21.33
CA TYR A 374 44.11 -12.85 -22.46
C TYR A 374 43.32 -14.18 -22.30
N GLN A 375 43.87 -15.12 -21.49
CA GLN A 375 43.24 -16.37 -21.18
C GLN A 375 42.10 -16.22 -20.14
N GLU A 376 42.06 -15.13 -19.39
CA GLU A 376 41.03 -14.85 -18.37
C GLU A 376 39.86 -14.00 -18.90
N SER A 377 39.68 -13.92 -20.21
CA SER A 377 38.58 -13.16 -20.84
C SER A 377 37.17 -13.54 -20.32
N GLY A 378 37.02 -14.76 -19.77
CA GLY A 378 35.81 -15.18 -19.10
C GLY A 378 35.45 -14.35 -17.85
N LYS A 379 36.44 -13.83 -17.11
CA LYS A 379 36.26 -12.94 -15.97
C LYS A 379 35.70 -11.58 -16.41
N ILE A 380 36.22 -11.05 -17.52
CA ILE A 380 35.73 -9.79 -18.09
C ILE A 380 34.27 -9.93 -18.58
N GLN A 381 33.88 -11.09 -19.11
CA GLN A 381 32.49 -11.36 -19.44
C GLN A 381 31.59 -11.36 -18.20
N LEU A 382 32.07 -11.86 -17.07
CA LEU A 382 31.34 -11.79 -15.78
C LEU A 382 31.18 -10.33 -15.32
N ILE A 383 32.24 -9.52 -15.46
CA ILE A 383 32.19 -8.09 -15.15
C ILE A 383 31.18 -7.38 -16.04
N ARG A 384 31.20 -7.61 -17.36
CA ARG A 384 30.22 -7.04 -18.30
C ARG A 384 28.79 -7.44 -17.99
N LYS A 385 28.57 -8.68 -17.52
CA LYS A 385 27.25 -9.23 -17.24
C LYS A 385 26.68 -8.75 -15.92
N TYR A 386 27.49 -8.64 -14.87
CA TYR A 386 27.03 -8.44 -13.50
C TYR A 386 27.57 -7.16 -12.84
N GLY A 387 28.60 -6.55 -13.42
CA GLY A 387 29.19 -5.30 -13.00
C GLY A 387 28.82 -4.14 -13.92
N GLU A 388 29.56 -3.07 -13.75
CA GLU A 388 29.52 -1.88 -14.61
C GLU A 388 30.94 -1.64 -15.12
N LEU A 389 31.20 -2.00 -16.38
CA LEU A 389 32.50 -1.83 -17.02
C LEU A 389 32.64 -0.36 -17.40
N LEU A 390 33.67 0.31 -16.86
CA LEU A 390 33.99 1.72 -17.16
C LEU A 390 34.94 1.82 -18.35
N GLU A 391 36.07 1.12 -18.24
CA GLU A 391 37.14 1.14 -19.25
C GLU A 391 37.67 -0.27 -19.50
N GLU A 392 38.02 -0.55 -20.73
CA GLU A 392 38.66 -1.79 -21.15
C GLU A 392 39.70 -1.46 -22.21
N GLU A 393 40.98 -1.61 -21.85
CA GLU A 393 42.10 -1.34 -22.76
C GLU A 393 42.93 -2.62 -22.96
N TYR A 394 43.21 -2.90 -24.21
CA TYR A 394 44.08 -4.04 -24.62
C TYR A 394 45.50 -3.56 -24.76
N LYS A 395 46.40 -4.02 -23.87
CA LYS A 395 47.82 -3.67 -23.86
C LYS A 395 48.70 -4.93 -24.00
N GLU A 396 49.99 -4.75 -24.24
CA GLU A 396 50.94 -5.88 -24.37
C GLU A 396 51.02 -6.77 -23.14
N ASP A 397 50.83 -6.21 -21.96
CA ASP A 397 50.85 -6.89 -20.64
C ASP A 397 49.49 -7.53 -20.25
N GLY A 398 48.41 -7.28 -21.02
CA GLY A 398 47.10 -7.84 -20.76
C GLY A 398 45.96 -6.90 -21.04
N ILE A 399 44.79 -7.24 -20.53
CA ILE A 399 43.57 -6.45 -20.65
C ILE A 399 43.36 -5.66 -19.36
N HIS A 400 43.54 -4.35 -19.43
CA HIS A 400 43.33 -3.44 -18.31
C HIS A 400 41.80 -3.15 -18.22
N VAL A 401 41.24 -3.39 -17.04
CA VAL A 401 39.79 -3.22 -16.81
C VAL A 401 39.59 -2.37 -15.56
N SER A 402 38.83 -1.29 -15.70
CA SER A 402 38.25 -0.56 -14.59
C SER A 402 36.76 -0.76 -14.56
N ALA A 403 36.21 -1.16 -13.42
CA ALA A 403 34.82 -1.53 -13.28
C ALA A 403 34.28 -1.40 -11.86
N TYR A 404 32.97 -1.22 -11.72
CA TYR A 404 32.26 -1.46 -10.46
C TYR A 404 31.67 -2.87 -10.45
N VAL A 405 31.99 -3.65 -9.43
CA VAL A 405 31.51 -5.04 -9.30
C VAL A 405 30.78 -5.25 -7.97
N PRO A 406 29.72 -6.09 -7.94
CA PRO A 406 29.10 -6.51 -6.68
C PRO A 406 30.13 -7.13 -5.73
N LYS A 407 29.98 -6.87 -4.42
CA LYS A 407 30.90 -7.34 -3.37
C LYS A 407 31.18 -8.85 -3.42
N ASP A 408 30.19 -9.65 -3.74
CA ASP A 408 30.26 -11.11 -3.83
C ASP A 408 30.91 -11.60 -5.14
N LEU A 409 31.08 -10.71 -6.12
CA LEU A 409 31.79 -11.01 -7.37
C LEU A 409 33.27 -10.67 -7.30
N ASP A 410 33.68 -9.75 -6.44
CA ASP A 410 35.08 -9.26 -6.34
C ASP A 410 36.12 -10.38 -6.20
N GLY A 411 35.81 -11.41 -5.40
CA GLY A 411 36.72 -12.58 -5.24
C GLY A 411 36.69 -13.60 -6.40
N ARG A 412 35.84 -13.38 -7.43
CA ARG A 412 35.63 -14.32 -8.57
C ARG A 412 36.10 -13.75 -9.90
N VAL A 413 36.40 -12.50 -9.96
CA VAL A 413 36.92 -11.75 -11.10
C VAL A 413 38.33 -11.25 -10.94
#